data_8fd9002a07c3fbe5cbdc4af2f21cc5cf
#
_entry.id   8fd9002a07c3fbe5cbdc4af2f21cc5cf
#
_cell.length_a   1.000
_cell.length_b   1.000
_cell.length_c   1.000
_cell.angle_alpha   90.00
_cell.angle_beta   90.00
_cell.angle_gamma   90.00
#
_symmetry.space_group_name_H-M   'P 1'
#
loop_
_entity.id
_entity.type
_entity.pdbx_description
1 polymer ?
#
loop_
_entity_poly.entity_id
_entity_poly.type
_entity_poly.pdbx_seq_one_letter_code
_entity_poly.pdbx_strand_id
1 'polypeptide(L)'
;GAYFHMGYPPMYFFYNMLEVMFPRFTGFYTVHGPSPLKKSTYETIWNLEPELLDHVCSHPFRHKEDVNQYVLREYEKLMGNFVPKNVKKFCKYYNLKKKNKDLVDTIVNQKVASVCINDSNTEIPYEKVKKELKKAFEQILPEKSSFEL
;
A
#
# COMPACT_ATOMS: atom_id res chain seq x y z
N GLY A 1 -20.26 -10.52 -8.24
CA GLY A 1 -19.40 -9.51 -8.88
C GLY A 1 -18.20 -9.15 -8.02
N ALA A 2 -17.25 -8.40 -8.56
CA ALA A 2 -15.96 -8.11 -7.90
C ALA A 2 -16.11 -7.41 -6.53
N TYR A 3 -17.15 -6.60 -6.35
CA TYR A 3 -17.42 -5.88 -5.09
C TYR A 3 -18.09 -6.76 -4.01
N PHE A 4 -18.70 -7.87 -4.39
CA PHE A 4 -19.40 -8.80 -3.48
C PHE A 4 -18.78 -10.18 -3.64
N HIS A 5 -17.59 -10.37 -3.10
CA HIS A 5 -16.83 -11.61 -3.25
C HIS A 5 -16.48 -12.22 -1.89
N MET A 6 -16.61 -13.55 -1.78
CA MET A 6 -16.31 -14.30 -0.55
C MET A 6 -14.84 -14.22 -0.11
N GLY A 7 -13.94 -13.73 -0.98
CA GLY A 7 -12.54 -13.47 -0.64
C GLY A 7 -12.33 -12.26 0.28
N TYR A 8 -13.35 -11.43 0.48
CA TYR A 8 -13.28 -10.33 1.44
C TYR A 8 -13.52 -10.80 2.87
N PRO A 9 -12.93 -10.10 3.87
CA PRO A 9 -13.40 -10.23 5.24
C PRO A 9 -14.91 -9.94 5.32
N PRO A 10 -15.68 -10.67 6.15
CA PRO A 10 -17.14 -10.50 6.24
C PRO A 10 -17.60 -9.04 6.48
N MET A 11 -16.81 -8.29 7.24
CA MET A 11 -17.08 -6.88 7.54
C MET A 11 -17.06 -6.01 6.26
N TYR A 12 -16.14 -6.25 5.33
CA TYR A 12 -16.09 -5.48 4.07
C TYR A 12 -17.22 -5.85 3.12
N PHE A 13 -17.63 -7.12 3.12
CA PHE A 13 -18.84 -7.53 2.39
C PHE A 13 -20.07 -6.78 2.90
N PHE A 14 -20.21 -6.68 4.22
CA PHE A 14 -21.30 -5.94 4.84
C PHE A 14 -21.26 -4.43 4.51
N TYR A 15 -20.09 -3.81 4.57
CA TYR A 15 -19.93 -2.41 4.18
C TYR A 15 -20.29 -2.19 2.70
N ASN A 16 -19.86 -3.07 1.80
CA ASN A 16 -20.23 -2.98 0.40
C ASN A 16 -21.76 -3.11 0.18
N MET A 17 -22.44 -3.92 0.98
CA MET A 17 -23.92 -3.99 0.96
C MET A 17 -24.55 -2.69 1.42
N LEU A 18 -24.01 -2.06 2.47
CA LEU A 18 -24.52 -0.77 2.93
C LEU A 18 -24.31 0.33 1.88
N GLU A 19 -23.16 0.36 1.21
CA GLU A 19 -22.85 1.34 0.15
C GLU A 19 -23.86 1.30 -1.00
N VAL A 20 -24.43 0.15 -1.34
CA VAL A 20 -25.47 0.04 -2.38
C VAL A 20 -26.73 0.86 -2.03
N MET A 21 -26.97 1.08 -0.73
CA MET A 21 -28.14 1.84 -0.25
C MET A 21 -27.89 3.36 -0.25
N PHE A 22 -26.66 3.80 -0.44
CA PHE A 22 -26.32 5.23 -0.45
C PHE A 22 -26.45 5.81 -1.86
N PRO A 23 -26.99 7.03 -2.00
CA PRO A 23 -27.16 7.68 -3.31
C PRO A 23 -25.86 8.20 -3.90
N ARG A 24 -24.76 8.15 -3.15
CA ARG A 24 -23.44 8.64 -3.56
C ARG A 24 -22.35 7.64 -3.19
N PHE A 25 -21.42 7.45 -4.11
CA PHE A 25 -20.21 6.68 -3.84
C PHE A 25 -19.30 7.44 -2.86
N THR A 26 -18.91 6.78 -1.77
CA THR A 26 -18.12 7.40 -0.70
C THR A 26 -16.61 7.18 -0.85
N GLY A 27 -16.19 6.31 -1.75
CA GLY A 27 -14.80 5.99 -2.04
C GLY A 27 -14.44 4.53 -1.76
N PHE A 28 -13.18 4.18 -2.06
CA PHE A 28 -12.65 2.85 -1.78
C PHE A 28 -11.78 2.85 -0.53
N TYR A 29 -11.93 1.80 0.28
CA TYR A 29 -10.97 1.54 1.34
C TYR A 29 -9.61 1.15 0.75
N THR A 30 -8.59 1.89 1.12
CA THR A 30 -7.23 1.72 0.61
C THR A 30 -6.29 1.26 1.71
N VAL A 31 -5.65 0.13 1.50
CA VAL A 31 -4.65 -0.44 2.42
C VAL A 31 -3.26 0.01 2.01
N HIS A 32 -2.42 0.38 2.98
CA HIS A 32 -0.99 0.60 2.74
C HIS A 32 -0.31 -0.74 2.44
N GLY A 33 0.15 -0.89 1.22
CA GLY A 33 0.80 -2.11 0.74
C GLY A 33 1.21 -1.97 -0.72
N PRO A 34 1.80 -3.00 -1.33
CA PRO A 34 2.16 -2.99 -2.74
C PRO A 34 0.96 -2.67 -3.62
N SER A 35 1.15 -1.80 -4.59
CA SER A 35 0.14 -1.41 -5.57
C SER A 35 0.61 -1.83 -6.96
N PRO A 36 0.14 -2.98 -7.47
CA PRO A 36 0.45 -3.38 -8.84
C PRO A 36 -0.25 -2.43 -9.80
N LEU A 37 0.50 -1.81 -10.68
CA LEU A 37 0.00 -0.86 -11.67
C LEU A 37 0.36 -1.38 -13.06
N LYS A 38 -0.59 -1.29 -14.00
CA LYS A 38 -0.37 -1.68 -15.38
C LYS A 38 0.09 -0.47 -16.21
N LYS A 39 1.02 -0.68 -17.12
CA LYS A 39 1.44 0.35 -18.06
C LYS A 39 0.25 0.88 -18.89
N SER A 40 -0.64 -0.02 -19.34
CA SER A 40 -1.84 0.36 -20.10
C SER A 40 -2.78 1.28 -19.32
N THR A 41 -2.85 1.17 -17.98
CA THR A 41 -3.65 2.06 -17.15
C THR A 41 -3.05 3.47 -17.12
N TYR A 42 -1.71 3.57 -17.04
CA TYR A 42 -1.04 4.87 -17.17
C TYR A 42 -1.35 5.51 -18.53
N GLU A 43 -1.18 4.77 -19.63
CA GLU A 43 -1.46 5.26 -20.99
C GLU A 43 -2.92 5.71 -21.13
N THR A 44 -3.86 4.94 -20.59
CA THR A 44 -5.29 5.29 -20.63
C THR A 44 -5.58 6.58 -19.88
N ILE A 45 -5.10 6.71 -18.65
CA ILE A 45 -5.37 7.90 -17.82
C ILE A 45 -4.64 9.11 -18.36
N TRP A 46 -3.42 8.94 -18.90
CA TRP A 46 -2.71 10.04 -19.54
C TRP A 46 -3.44 10.57 -20.77
N ASN A 47 -4.04 9.68 -21.57
CA ASN A 47 -4.87 10.08 -22.70
C ASN A 47 -6.19 10.78 -22.29
N LEU A 48 -6.74 10.42 -21.12
CA LEU A 48 -7.97 11.04 -20.60
C LEU A 48 -7.72 12.42 -19.98
N GLU A 49 -6.61 12.56 -19.26
CA GLU A 49 -6.29 13.77 -18.46
C GLU A 49 -4.84 14.22 -18.68
N PRO A 50 -4.41 14.49 -19.94
CA PRO A 50 -3.03 14.81 -20.24
C PRO A 50 -2.55 16.08 -19.53
N GLU A 51 -3.35 17.15 -19.55
CA GLU A 51 -2.99 18.42 -18.96
C GLU A 51 -2.77 18.32 -17.44
N LEU A 52 -3.62 17.57 -16.74
CA LEU A 52 -3.49 17.33 -15.31
C LEU A 52 -2.20 16.57 -14.99
N LEU A 53 -1.93 15.48 -15.71
CA LEU A 53 -0.77 14.65 -15.40
C LEU A 53 0.54 15.30 -15.80
N ASP A 54 0.58 16.03 -16.92
CA ASP A 54 1.74 16.82 -17.33
C ASP A 54 2.02 17.96 -16.33
N HIS A 55 0.97 18.61 -15.84
CA HIS A 55 1.09 19.62 -14.79
C HIS A 55 1.70 19.04 -13.51
N VAL A 56 1.19 17.90 -13.02
CA VAL A 56 1.76 17.19 -11.85
C VAL A 56 3.24 16.85 -12.06
N CYS A 57 3.59 16.36 -13.25
CA CYS A 57 4.98 16.01 -13.59
C CYS A 57 5.91 17.21 -13.73
N SER A 58 5.38 18.41 -13.90
CA SER A 58 6.17 19.66 -13.98
C SER A 58 6.68 20.13 -12.61
N HIS A 59 6.09 19.64 -11.51
CA HIS A 59 6.45 20.06 -10.16
C HIS A 59 7.70 19.30 -9.67
N PRO A 60 8.80 19.99 -9.29
CA PRO A 60 9.99 19.35 -8.73
C PRO A 60 9.76 18.84 -7.30
N PHE A 61 8.76 19.38 -6.60
CA PHE A 61 8.36 18.99 -5.26
C PHE A 61 6.84 18.88 -5.20
N ARG A 62 6.35 18.04 -4.27
CA ARG A 62 4.93 17.80 -4.07
C ARG A 62 4.14 19.10 -3.86
N HIS A 63 3.11 19.31 -4.65
CA HIS A 63 2.17 20.42 -4.57
C HIS A 63 0.80 19.96 -4.05
N LYS A 64 -0.03 20.90 -3.57
CA LYS A 64 -1.37 20.59 -3.01
C LYS A 64 -2.32 19.95 -4.03
N GLU A 65 -2.17 20.36 -5.30
CA GLU A 65 -3.04 19.96 -6.41
C GLU A 65 -2.54 18.69 -7.09
N ASP A 66 -1.40 18.15 -6.66
CA ASP A 66 -0.86 16.94 -7.24
C ASP A 66 -1.75 15.73 -6.94
N VAL A 67 -2.09 15.02 -7.97
CA VAL A 67 -2.62 13.67 -7.85
C VAL A 67 -1.47 12.67 -7.74
N ASN A 68 -1.72 11.55 -7.10
CA ASN A 68 -0.72 10.51 -6.92
C ASN A 68 -1.16 9.17 -7.54
N GLN A 69 -0.35 8.12 -7.40
CA GLN A 69 -0.63 6.80 -7.95
C GLN A 69 -1.98 6.19 -7.51
N TYR A 70 -2.65 6.76 -6.52
CA TYR A 70 -4.00 6.30 -6.15
C TYR A 70 -5.03 6.54 -7.25
N VAL A 71 -4.87 7.55 -8.08
CA VAL A 71 -5.75 7.80 -9.25
C VAL A 71 -5.78 6.56 -10.14
N LEU A 72 -4.62 6.00 -10.48
CA LEU A 72 -4.50 4.80 -11.32
C LEU A 72 -5.20 3.60 -10.67
N ARG A 73 -5.00 3.40 -9.38
CA ARG A 73 -5.59 2.29 -8.64
C ARG A 73 -7.10 2.43 -8.47
N GLU A 74 -7.57 3.63 -8.18
CA GLU A 74 -9.00 3.89 -8.05
C GLU A 74 -9.71 3.74 -9.41
N TYR A 75 -9.07 4.17 -10.51
CA TYR A 75 -9.57 3.90 -11.87
C TYR A 75 -9.74 2.40 -12.14
N GLU A 76 -8.73 1.58 -11.87
CA GLU A 76 -8.83 0.11 -12.04
C GLU A 76 -9.94 -0.49 -11.19
N LYS A 77 -10.14 -0.01 -9.98
CA LYS A 77 -11.26 -0.45 -9.13
C LYS A 77 -12.61 -0.04 -9.70
N LEU A 78 -12.77 1.20 -10.14
CA LEU A 78 -14.01 1.68 -10.76
C LEU A 78 -14.37 0.87 -12.01
N MET A 79 -13.37 0.52 -12.81
CA MET A 79 -13.54 -0.32 -14.00
C MET A 79 -13.76 -1.81 -13.67
N GLY A 80 -13.67 -2.22 -12.40
CA GLY A 80 -13.80 -3.61 -11.99
C GLY A 80 -12.58 -4.48 -12.34
N ASN A 81 -11.47 -3.89 -12.73
CA ASN A 81 -10.25 -4.56 -13.18
C ASN A 81 -9.35 -5.00 -12.03
N PHE A 82 -9.87 -5.70 -11.05
CA PHE A 82 -9.11 -6.19 -9.91
C PHE A 82 -9.55 -7.58 -9.47
N VAL A 83 -8.66 -8.26 -8.78
CA VAL A 83 -8.97 -9.56 -8.16
C VAL A 83 -9.17 -9.35 -6.67
N PRO A 84 -10.36 -9.69 -6.12
CA PRO A 84 -10.62 -9.60 -4.70
C PRO A 84 -9.68 -10.48 -3.89
N LYS A 85 -8.92 -9.90 -2.97
CA LYS A 85 -8.03 -10.64 -2.05
C LYS A 85 -8.07 -10.03 -0.66
N ASN A 86 -7.90 -10.87 0.35
CA ASN A 86 -7.70 -10.40 1.71
C ASN A 86 -6.25 -9.93 1.90
N VAL A 87 -6.02 -8.64 1.67
CA VAL A 87 -4.67 -8.03 1.74
C VAL A 87 -4.01 -8.25 3.10
N LYS A 88 -4.77 -8.33 4.19
CA LYS A 88 -4.24 -8.58 5.55
C LYS A 88 -3.54 -9.93 5.71
N LYS A 89 -3.80 -10.89 4.81
CA LYS A 89 -3.07 -12.16 4.76
C LYS A 89 -1.71 -12.08 4.07
N PHE A 90 -1.50 -11.04 3.25
CA PHE A 90 -0.30 -10.88 2.42
C PHE A 90 0.58 -9.73 2.87
N CYS A 91 -0.01 -8.71 3.51
CA CYS A 91 0.68 -7.51 3.91
C CYS A 91 0.31 -7.13 5.34
N LYS A 92 1.32 -6.80 6.14
CA LYS A 92 1.14 -6.21 7.46
C LYS A 92 1.73 -4.80 7.50
N TYR A 93 1.01 -3.91 8.17
CA TYR A 93 1.44 -2.54 8.42
C TYR A 93 1.84 -2.38 9.89
N TYR A 94 3.00 -1.80 10.12
CA TYR A 94 3.53 -1.54 11.46
C TYR A 94 3.93 -0.07 11.61
N ASN A 95 3.45 0.56 12.67
CA ASN A 95 4.04 1.78 13.18
C ASN A 95 5.18 1.43 14.13
N LEU A 96 6.35 2.03 13.95
CA LEU A 96 7.49 1.81 14.84
C LEU A 96 7.18 2.30 16.26
N LYS A 97 7.62 1.51 17.23
CA LYS A 97 7.46 1.72 18.67
C LYS A 97 8.82 1.56 19.37
N LYS A 98 8.86 1.86 20.66
CA LYS A 98 10.05 1.60 21.50
C LYS A 98 10.40 0.10 21.58
N LYS A 99 9.43 -0.80 21.35
CA LYS A 99 9.59 -2.27 21.30
C LYS A 99 8.84 -2.80 20.09
N ASN A 100 9.53 -3.52 19.20
CA ASN A 100 9.00 -3.99 17.91
C ASN A 100 9.07 -5.52 17.75
N LYS A 101 8.87 -6.27 18.84
CA LYS A 101 9.00 -7.74 18.83
C LYS A 101 8.15 -8.43 17.78
N ASP A 102 6.87 -8.03 17.60
CA ASP A 102 5.98 -8.64 16.60
C ASP A 102 6.43 -8.32 15.16
N LEU A 103 6.94 -7.11 14.92
CA LEU A 103 7.54 -6.75 13.63
C LEU A 103 8.78 -7.57 13.33
N VAL A 104 9.72 -7.66 14.29
CA VAL A 104 10.96 -8.47 14.15
C VAL A 104 10.61 -9.92 13.90
N ASP A 105 9.71 -10.48 14.68
CA ASP A 105 9.24 -11.86 14.52
C ASP A 105 8.53 -12.09 13.16
N THR A 106 7.80 -11.11 12.67
CA THR A 106 7.18 -11.16 11.34
C THR A 106 8.23 -11.15 10.22
N ILE A 107 9.29 -10.36 10.35
CA ILE A 107 10.41 -10.30 9.39
C ILE A 107 11.19 -11.62 9.41
N VAL A 108 11.71 -12.00 10.56
CA VAL A 108 12.60 -13.17 10.71
C VAL A 108 11.92 -14.47 10.29
N ASN A 109 10.65 -14.66 10.66
CA ASN A 109 9.88 -15.84 10.30
C ASN A 109 9.08 -15.69 8.99
N GLN A 110 9.29 -14.59 8.23
CA GLN A 110 8.65 -14.35 6.93
C GLN A 110 7.14 -14.62 6.92
N LYS A 111 6.44 -14.17 7.97
CA LYS A 111 5.01 -14.51 8.21
C LYS A 111 4.06 -13.94 7.16
N VAL A 112 4.48 -12.94 6.41
CA VAL A 112 3.72 -12.31 5.32
C VAL A 112 4.65 -11.97 4.15
N ALA A 113 4.08 -11.86 2.96
CA ALA A 113 4.84 -11.56 1.75
C ALA A 113 5.35 -10.11 1.69
N SER A 114 4.71 -9.18 2.41
CA SER A 114 5.10 -7.78 2.43
C SER A 114 4.86 -7.15 3.81
N VAL A 115 5.78 -6.31 4.23
CA VAL A 115 5.70 -5.53 5.48
C VAL A 115 5.85 -4.07 5.13
N CYS A 116 4.90 -3.24 5.56
CA CYS A 116 5.01 -1.79 5.51
C CYS A 116 5.41 -1.28 6.91
N ILE A 117 6.55 -0.61 6.98
CA ILE A 117 7.09 -0.06 8.23
C ILE A 117 7.00 1.46 8.16
N ASN A 118 6.28 2.06 9.10
CA ASN A 118 6.11 3.50 9.20
C ASN A 118 6.87 4.05 10.40
N ASP A 119 7.73 5.05 10.17
CA ASP A 119 8.61 5.69 11.17
C ASP A 119 8.17 7.08 11.59
N SER A 120 6.88 7.39 11.44
CA SER A 120 6.33 8.73 11.78
C SER A 120 6.42 9.11 13.27
N ASN A 121 6.81 8.18 14.15
CA ASN A 121 6.93 8.44 15.58
C ASN A 121 8.31 8.99 15.94
N THR A 122 8.40 10.30 16.22
CA THR A 122 9.64 11.00 16.59
C THR A 122 10.15 10.68 18.00
N GLU A 123 9.35 10.01 18.84
CA GLU A 123 9.72 9.68 20.24
C GLU A 123 10.47 8.34 20.37
N ILE A 124 10.70 7.64 19.28
CA ILE A 124 11.40 6.37 19.30
C ILE A 124 12.92 6.57 19.34
N PRO A 125 13.69 5.71 20.01
CA PRO A 125 15.14 5.72 19.97
C PRO A 125 15.62 5.18 18.61
N TYR A 126 15.69 6.05 17.61
CA TYR A 126 15.93 5.69 16.20
C TYR A 126 17.10 4.72 16.00
N GLU A 127 18.28 5.04 16.53
CA GLU A 127 19.47 4.19 16.34
C GLU A 127 19.31 2.78 16.92
N LYS A 128 18.59 2.65 18.04
CA LYS A 128 18.29 1.34 18.62
C LYS A 128 17.36 0.53 17.71
N VAL A 129 16.27 1.16 17.25
CA VAL A 129 15.28 0.51 16.38
C VAL A 129 15.89 0.15 15.03
N LYS A 130 16.70 1.05 14.43
CA LYS A 130 17.47 0.81 13.21
C LYS A 130 18.37 -0.42 13.35
N LYS A 131 19.12 -0.52 14.45
CA LYS A 131 20.00 -1.68 14.72
C LYS A 131 19.21 -2.97 14.89
N GLU A 132 18.05 -2.92 15.56
CA GLU A 132 17.16 -4.07 15.74
C GLU A 132 16.62 -4.57 14.39
N LEU A 133 16.11 -3.67 13.54
CA LEU A 133 15.58 -4.01 12.21
C LEU A 133 16.69 -4.50 11.28
N LYS A 134 17.85 -3.82 11.26
CA LYS A 134 19.00 -4.26 10.46
C LYS A 134 19.36 -5.71 10.79
N LYS A 135 19.47 -6.04 12.07
CA LYS A 135 19.77 -7.39 12.54
C LYS A 135 18.70 -8.42 12.11
N ALA A 136 17.42 -8.02 12.08
CA ALA A 136 16.35 -8.88 11.62
C ALA A 136 16.42 -9.15 10.11
N PHE A 137 16.73 -8.13 9.31
CA PHE A 137 16.93 -8.29 7.87
C PHE A 137 18.17 -9.09 7.52
N GLU A 138 19.29 -8.91 8.23
CA GLU A 138 20.53 -9.68 8.04
C GLU A 138 20.32 -11.19 8.29
N GLN A 139 19.34 -11.58 9.10
CA GLN A 139 19.02 -13.01 9.29
C GLN A 139 18.36 -13.64 8.06
N ILE A 140 17.59 -12.90 7.29
CA ILE A 140 16.88 -13.40 6.10
C ILE A 140 17.59 -13.04 4.79
N LEU A 141 18.47 -12.05 4.82
CA LEU A 141 19.25 -11.54 3.70
C LEU A 141 20.71 -11.36 4.16
N PRO A 142 21.45 -12.46 4.42
CA PRO A 142 22.81 -12.39 5.00
C PRO A 142 23.85 -11.87 4.02
N GLU A 143 23.62 -12.04 2.73
CA GLU A 143 24.57 -11.63 1.69
C GLU A 143 24.16 -10.30 1.07
N LYS A 144 25.16 -9.45 0.81
CA LYS A 144 24.93 -8.21 0.08
C LYS A 144 24.50 -8.50 -1.37
N SER A 145 23.56 -7.72 -1.87
CA SER A 145 23.26 -7.73 -3.30
C SER A 145 24.39 -7.07 -4.12
N SER A 146 24.45 -7.33 -5.42
CA SER A 146 25.42 -6.70 -6.32
C SER A 146 25.28 -5.17 -6.44
N PHE A 147 24.19 -4.60 -5.90
CA PHE A 147 23.88 -3.17 -5.93
C PHE A 147 24.20 -2.46 -4.61
N GLU A 148 24.59 -3.18 -3.58
CA GLU A 148 24.99 -2.60 -2.29
C GLU A 148 26.48 -2.25 -2.29
N LEU A 149 26.80 -1.00 -1.96
CA LEU A 149 28.16 -0.46 -1.85
C LEU A 149 28.89 -0.92 -0.58
#